data_75e18dca7ab2e6b53d0dd5934076364f
#
_entry.id   75e18dca7ab2e6b53d0dd5934076364f
#
_cell.length_a   1.000
_cell.length_b   1.000
_cell.length_c   1.000
_cell.angle_alpha   90.00
_cell.angle_beta   90.00
_cell.angle_gamma   90.00
#
_symmetry.space_group_name_H-M   'P 1'
#
loop_
_entity.id
_entity.type
_entity.pdbx_description
1 polymer ?
#
loop_
_entity_poly.entity_id
_entity_poly.type
_entity_poly.pdbx_seq_one_letter_code
_entity_poly.pdbx_strand_id
1 'polypeptide(L)'
;MTVLIIGFVMLALLVGTVTMGASTLYIEHKKLLSLADGASVAAAGSYTLGQVETAGGTPSAVLSGDRIRNVASDYLARNGAFDRIDALTVAPDTGTPDGSTAVVVLSAAVHPPVVNFLVPDGVRIEAASTARSRLTR
;
A
#
# COMPACT_ATOMS: atom_id res chain seq x y z
N MET A 1 15.50 37.62 -29.02
CA MET A 1 14.47 37.82 -28.00
C MET A 1 13.43 36.70 -28.05
N THR A 2 12.84 36.42 -29.20
CA THR A 2 11.79 35.38 -29.36
C THR A 2 12.25 33.99 -28.99
N VAL A 3 13.46 33.59 -29.37
CA VAL A 3 14.03 32.26 -29.05
C VAL A 3 14.22 32.08 -27.50
N LEU A 4 14.60 33.14 -26.80
CA LEU A 4 14.78 33.13 -25.36
C LEU A 4 13.44 33.01 -24.63
N ILE A 5 12.39 33.70 -25.16
CA ILE A 5 11.03 33.59 -24.61
C ILE A 5 10.48 32.19 -24.80
N ILE A 6 10.65 31.62 -26.01
CA ILE A 6 10.21 30.24 -26.31
C ILE A 6 10.93 29.24 -25.39
N GLY A 7 12.24 29.37 -25.24
CA GLY A 7 13.03 28.52 -24.33
C GLY A 7 12.56 28.59 -22.88
N PHE A 8 12.27 29.81 -22.39
CA PHE A 8 11.75 30.00 -21.04
C PHE A 8 10.35 29.40 -20.85
N VAL A 9 9.46 29.60 -21.83
CA VAL A 9 8.11 29.01 -21.79
C VAL A 9 8.17 27.48 -21.81
N MET A 10 9.03 26.89 -22.64
CA MET A 10 9.24 25.44 -22.67
C MET A 10 9.77 24.92 -21.34
N LEU A 11 10.72 25.61 -20.75
CA LEU A 11 11.26 25.25 -19.43
C LEU A 11 10.18 25.32 -18.34
N ALA A 12 9.38 26.38 -18.33
CA ALA A 12 8.28 26.54 -17.38
C ALA A 12 7.21 25.44 -17.50
N LEU A 13 6.85 25.07 -18.74
CA LEU A 13 5.94 23.95 -19.01
C LEU A 13 6.51 22.62 -18.54
N LEU A 14 7.79 22.38 -18.77
CA LEU A 14 8.45 21.15 -18.31
C LEU A 14 8.45 21.04 -16.80
N VAL A 15 8.80 22.11 -16.09
CA VAL A 15 8.76 22.15 -14.61
C VAL A 15 7.34 21.92 -14.09
N GLY A 16 6.34 22.57 -14.68
CA GLY A 16 4.93 22.38 -14.33
C GLY A 16 4.48 20.91 -14.51
N THR A 17 4.86 20.30 -15.62
CA THR A 17 4.56 18.91 -15.92
C THR A 17 5.15 17.93 -14.91
N VAL A 18 6.43 18.10 -14.57
CA VAL A 18 7.10 17.26 -13.56
C VAL A 18 6.45 17.40 -12.19
N THR A 19 6.08 18.62 -11.81
CA THR A 19 5.43 18.91 -10.53
C THR A 19 4.07 18.21 -10.42
N MET A 20 3.27 18.24 -11.49
CA MET A 20 1.97 17.55 -11.55
C MET A 20 2.14 16.04 -11.44
N GLY A 21 3.09 15.46 -12.15
CA GLY A 21 3.40 14.03 -12.08
C GLY A 21 3.80 13.57 -10.69
N ALA A 22 4.68 14.30 -10.03
CA ALA A 22 5.13 14.01 -8.67
C ALA A 22 3.97 14.09 -7.65
N SER A 23 3.10 15.09 -7.78
CA SER A 23 1.94 15.26 -6.92
C SER A 23 0.96 14.08 -7.04
N THR A 24 0.69 13.61 -8.25
CA THR A 24 -0.19 12.47 -8.51
C THR A 24 0.36 11.20 -7.84
N LEU A 25 1.65 10.90 -8.04
CA LEU A 25 2.30 9.74 -7.42
C LEU A 25 2.24 9.80 -5.89
N TYR A 26 2.45 10.97 -5.31
CA TYR A 26 2.38 11.15 -3.86
C TYR A 26 0.98 10.87 -3.31
N ILE A 27 -0.06 11.37 -3.95
CA ILE A 27 -1.45 11.17 -3.54
C ILE A 27 -1.82 9.68 -3.63
N GLU A 28 -1.49 9.01 -4.73
CA GLU A 28 -1.78 7.59 -4.91
C GLU A 28 -1.00 6.71 -3.93
N HIS A 29 0.27 7.03 -3.66
CA HIS A 29 1.04 6.35 -2.62
C HIS A 29 0.41 6.51 -1.22
N LYS A 30 -0.10 7.70 -0.87
CA LYS A 30 -0.80 7.93 0.39
C LYS A 30 -2.11 7.14 0.50
N LYS A 31 -2.87 7.02 -0.57
CA LYS A 31 -4.07 6.18 -0.61
C LYS A 31 -3.71 4.71 -0.41
N LEU A 32 -2.69 4.23 -1.10
CA LEU A 32 -2.21 2.85 -0.97
C LEU A 32 -1.71 2.55 0.45
N LEU A 33 -0.96 3.47 1.05
CA LEU A 33 -0.49 3.36 2.43
C LEU A 33 -1.66 3.30 3.42
N SER A 34 -2.67 4.14 3.26
CA SER A 34 -3.87 4.11 4.11
C SER A 34 -4.62 2.78 4.02
N LEU A 35 -4.69 2.17 2.83
CA LEU A 35 -5.27 0.83 2.65
C LEU A 35 -4.41 -0.25 3.30
N ALA A 36 -3.07 -0.16 3.18
CA ALA A 36 -2.16 -1.07 3.84
C ALA A 36 -2.27 -0.99 5.37
N ASP A 37 -2.42 0.23 5.93
CA ASP A 37 -2.63 0.44 7.36
C ASP A 37 -3.94 -0.22 7.84
N GLY A 38 -5.04 0.03 7.15
CA GLY A 38 -6.32 -0.60 7.48
C GLY A 38 -6.29 -2.12 7.37
N ALA A 39 -5.66 -2.65 6.32
CA ALA A 39 -5.51 -4.08 6.11
C ALA A 39 -4.61 -4.74 7.17
N SER A 40 -3.52 -4.09 7.58
CA SER A 40 -2.60 -4.60 8.61
C SER A 40 -3.28 -4.66 9.99
N VAL A 41 -4.08 -3.63 10.34
CA VAL A 41 -4.87 -3.61 11.58
C VAL A 41 -5.95 -4.70 11.56
N ALA A 42 -6.67 -4.87 10.45
CA ALA A 42 -7.64 -5.94 10.30
C ALA A 42 -7.00 -7.32 10.41
N ALA A 43 -5.84 -7.52 9.79
CA ALA A 43 -5.07 -8.76 9.85
C ALA A 43 -4.54 -9.04 11.27
N ALA A 44 -4.03 -8.03 11.96
CA ALA A 44 -3.56 -8.16 13.34
C ALA A 44 -4.68 -8.52 14.32
N GLY A 45 -5.92 -8.07 14.04
CA GLY A 45 -7.12 -8.42 14.81
C GLY A 45 -7.73 -9.78 14.47
N SER A 46 -7.22 -10.49 13.46
CA SER A 46 -7.81 -11.73 12.95
C SER A 46 -7.41 -13.00 13.68
N TYR A 47 -6.71 -12.90 14.81
CA TYR A 47 -6.37 -14.08 15.61
C TYR A 47 -7.62 -14.82 16.10
N THR A 48 -7.55 -16.15 16.14
CA THR A 48 -8.64 -16.97 16.69
C THR A 48 -8.34 -17.28 18.16
N LEU A 49 -9.33 -17.18 19.03
CA LEU A 49 -9.19 -17.49 20.47
C LEU A 49 -8.64 -18.90 20.75
N GLY A 50 -8.78 -19.85 19.80
CA GLY A 50 -8.19 -21.19 19.91
C GLY A 50 -6.70 -21.29 19.54
N GLN A 51 -6.09 -20.22 19.05
CA GLN A 51 -4.66 -20.15 18.69
C GLN A 51 -3.85 -19.28 19.66
N VAL A 52 -4.38 -19.06 20.85
CA VAL A 52 -3.64 -18.38 21.90
C VAL A 52 -2.69 -19.41 22.55
N GLU A 53 -1.45 -19.39 22.13
CA GLU A 53 -0.40 -20.20 22.77
C GLU A 53 0.12 -19.51 24.02
N THR A 54 0.29 -20.32 25.08
CA THR A 54 0.86 -19.85 26.33
C THR A 54 2.37 -20.09 26.30
N ALA A 55 3.11 -19.22 25.65
CA ALA A 55 4.57 -19.24 25.68
C ALA A 55 5.04 -18.53 26.95
N GLY A 56 5.58 -19.31 27.93
CA GLY A 56 6.14 -18.74 29.14
C GLY A 56 5.14 -18.06 30.08
N GLY A 57 3.86 -18.50 30.09
CA GLY A 57 2.84 -17.99 31.03
C GLY A 57 2.11 -16.72 30.56
N THR A 58 2.47 -16.14 29.43
CA THR A 58 1.77 -15.00 28.82
C THR A 58 1.01 -15.46 27.58
N PRO A 59 -0.33 -15.29 27.50
CA PRO A 59 -1.08 -15.60 26.30
C PRO A 59 -0.60 -14.73 25.14
N SER A 60 -0.18 -15.33 24.03
CA SER A 60 0.16 -14.61 22.82
C SER A 60 -0.72 -15.05 21.65
N ALA A 61 -1.17 -14.09 20.87
CA ALA A 61 -1.92 -14.36 19.65
C ALA A 61 -0.96 -14.79 18.54
N VAL A 62 -1.16 -15.99 17.99
CA VAL A 62 -0.34 -16.51 16.89
C VAL A 62 -1.04 -16.18 15.57
N LEU A 63 -0.34 -15.45 14.70
CA LEU A 63 -0.77 -15.11 13.35
C LEU A 63 -0.11 -16.04 12.33
N SER A 64 -0.84 -16.42 11.27
CA SER A 64 -0.29 -17.13 10.13
C SER A 64 -0.25 -16.22 8.90
N GLY A 65 0.81 -16.37 8.07
CA GLY A 65 0.98 -15.56 6.88
C GLY A 65 -0.16 -15.68 5.87
N ASP A 66 -0.71 -16.89 5.67
CA ASP A 66 -1.83 -17.12 4.75
C ASP A 66 -3.11 -16.44 5.25
N ARG A 67 -3.34 -16.46 6.55
CA ARG A 67 -4.50 -15.78 7.15
C ARG A 67 -4.37 -14.26 6.98
N ILE A 68 -3.18 -13.70 7.18
CA ILE A 68 -2.93 -12.27 6.96
C ILE A 68 -3.24 -11.88 5.51
N ARG A 69 -2.77 -12.66 4.52
CA ARG A 69 -3.06 -12.40 3.11
C ARG A 69 -4.55 -12.46 2.81
N ASN A 70 -5.26 -13.47 3.32
CA ASN A 70 -6.69 -13.62 3.11
C ASN A 70 -7.48 -12.46 3.71
N VAL A 71 -7.19 -12.09 4.96
CA VAL A 71 -7.86 -10.97 5.64
C VAL A 71 -7.54 -9.63 4.96
N ALA A 72 -6.30 -9.43 4.51
CA ALA A 72 -5.93 -8.24 3.77
C ALA A 72 -6.70 -8.15 2.44
N SER A 73 -6.79 -9.25 1.68
CA SER A 73 -7.58 -9.31 0.44
C SER A 73 -9.06 -9.05 0.68
N ASP A 74 -9.65 -9.64 1.72
CA ASP A 74 -11.05 -9.42 2.09
C ASP A 74 -11.33 -7.97 2.51
N TYR A 75 -10.39 -7.36 3.22
CA TYR A 75 -10.48 -5.95 3.61
C TYR A 75 -10.48 -5.04 2.37
N LEU A 76 -9.56 -5.28 1.43
CA LEU A 76 -9.47 -4.53 0.18
C LEU A 76 -10.72 -4.69 -0.68
N ALA A 77 -11.25 -5.91 -0.79
CA ALA A 77 -12.48 -6.19 -1.54
C ALA A 77 -13.69 -5.45 -0.95
N ARG A 78 -13.87 -5.51 0.38
CA ARG A 78 -14.97 -4.81 1.07
C ARG A 78 -14.89 -3.29 0.92
N ASN A 79 -13.70 -2.73 0.79
CA ASN A 79 -13.51 -1.30 0.56
C ASN A 79 -13.54 -0.92 -0.92
N GLY A 80 -13.81 -1.85 -1.84
CA GLY A 80 -13.82 -1.60 -3.29
C GLY A 80 -12.47 -1.09 -3.81
N ALA A 81 -11.36 -1.51 -3.18
CA ALA A 81 -10.04 -1.01 -3.52
C ALA A 81 -9.58 -1.51 -4.89
N PHE A 82 -9.94 -2.75 -5.25
CA PHE A 82 -9.59 -3.36 -6.54
C PHE A 82 -10.24 -2.66 -7.74
N ASP A 83 -11.40 -2.01 -7.53
CA ASP A 83 -12.09 -1.26 -8.59
C ASP A 83 -11.58 0.18 -8.74
N ARG A 84 -10.87 0.69 -7.73
CA ARG A 84 -10.43 2.09 -7.66
C ARG A 84 -8.93 2.28 -7.92
N ILE A 85 -8.15 1.22 -7.79
CA ILE A 85 -6.69 1.27 -7.91
C ILE A 85 -6.26 0.22 -8.93
N ASP A 86 -5.58 0.67 -9.96
CA ASP A 86 -5.13 -0.17 -11.06
C ASP A 86 -4.05 -1.15 -10.61
N ALA A 87 -4.18 -2.41 -11.06
CA ALA A 87 -3.24 -3.49 -10.77
C ALA A 87 -2.90 -3.66 -9.28
N LEU A 88 -3.88 -3.37 -8.40
CA LEU A 88 -3.71 -3.57 -6.96
C LEU A 88 -3.52 -5.04 -6.63
N THR A 89 -2.44 -5.36 -5.95
CA THR A 89 -2.12 -6.72 -5.51
C THR A 89 -1.57 -6.72 -4.09
N VAL A 90 -1.84 -7.81 -3.37
CA VAL A 90 -1.18 -8.10 -2.09
C VAL A 90 0.16 -8.77 -2.41
N ALA A 91 1.24 -8.11 -2.07
CA ALA A 91 2.58 -8.60 -2.40
C ALA A 91 2.93 -9.88 -1.61
N PRO A 92 3.80 -10.75 -2.16
CA PRO A 92 4.21 -12.00 -1.51
C PRO A 92 4.91 -11.80 -0.16
N ASP A 93 5.51 -10.62 0.06
CA ASP A 93 6.15 -10.23 1.32
C ASP A 93 5.15 -9.96 2.46
N THR A 94 3.84 -10.01 2.16
CA THR A 94 2.78 -9.94 3.17
C THR A 94 2.77 -11.19 4.03
N GLY A 95 2.88 -11.02 5.35
CA GLY A 95 2.94 -12.15 6.27
C GLY A 95 3.22 -11.72 7.71
N THR A 96 3.78 -12.63 8.48
CA THR A 96 4.20 -12.39 9.86
C THR A 96 5.64 -12.84 10.07
N PRO A 97 6.56 -11.95 10.47
CA PRO A 97 7.95 -12.32 10.75
C PRO A 97 8.13 -12.99 12.12
N ASP A 98 7.26 -12.71 13.08
CA ASP A 98 7.41 -13.10 14.48
C ASP A 98 6.15 -13.79 15.08
N GLY A 99 5.15 -14.10 14.25
CA GLY A 99 3.89 -14.70 14.67
C GLY A 99 2.93 -13.76 15.44
N SER A 100 3.36 -12.53 15.77
CA SER A 100 2.58 -11.55 16.53
C SER A 100 2.36 -10.23 15.79
N THR A 101 3.17 -9.97 14.75
CA THR A 101 3.11 -8.77 13.94
C THR A 101 2.57 -9.12 12.55
N ALA A 102 1.52 -8.45 12.11
CA ALA A 102 1.02 -8.53 10.75
C ALA A 102 1.73 -7.48 9.89
N VAL A 103 2.38 -7.92 8.82
CA VAL A 103 3.00 -7.07 7.81
C VAL A 103 2.18 -7.20 6.54
N VAL A 104 1.64 -6.09 6.04
CA VAL A 104 0.90 -6.04 4.78
C VAL A 104 1.64 -5.15 3.81
N VAL A 105 2.00 -5.73 2.67
CA VAL A 105 2.64 -5.03 1.55
C VAL A 105 1.68 -5.03 0.37
N LEU A 106 1.34 -3.84 -0.10
CA LEU A 106 0.48 -3.65 -1.27
C LEU A 106 1.29 -3.08 -2.42
N SER A 107 1.04 -3.57 -3.62
CA SER A 107 1.61 -3.07 -4.87
C SER A 107 0.49 -2.63 -5.80
N ALA A 108 0.68 -1.52 -6.49
CA ALA A 108 -0.27 -0.97 -7.45
C ALA A 108 0.45 -0.26 -8.61
N ALA A 109 -0.25 -0.04 -9.71
CA ALA A 109 0.23 0.77 -10.83
C ALA A 109 -0.48 2.13 -10.83
N VAL A 110 0.29 3.20 -11.02
CA VAL A 110 -0.22 4.56 -11.17
C VAL A 110 0.07 5.06 -12.57
N HIS A 111 -0.93 5.65 -13.21
CA HIS A 111 -0.84 6.20 -14.56
C HIS A 111 -0.96 7.73 -14.49
N PRO A 112 0.13 8.47 -14.19
CA PRO A 112 0.08 9.92 -14.18
C PRO A 112 -0.22 10.44 -15.61
N PRO A 113 -1.14 11.37 -15.79
CA PRO A 113 -1.67 11.74 -17.10
C PRO A 113 -0.61 12.24 -18.11
N VAL A 114 0.48 12.80 -17.61
CA VAL A 114 1.57 13.30 -18.47
C VAL A 114 2.66 12.26 -18.68
N VAL A 115 2.95 11.44 -17.69
CA VAL A 115 4.00 10.41 -17.73
C VAL A 115 3.52 9.17 -18.49
N ASN A 116 2.22 8.98 -18.61
CA ASN A 116 1.62 7.84 -19.30
C ASN A 116 2.03 7.76 -20.79
N PHE A 117 2.37 8.89 -21.42
CA PHE A 117 2.89 8.92 -22.79
C PHE A 117 4.32 8.32 -22.87
N LEU A 118 5.12 8.47 -21.84
CA LEU A 118 6.51 7.96 -21.76
C LEU A 118 6.59 6.57 -21.16
N VAL A 119 5.67 6.23 -20.23
CA VAL A 119 5.61 4.96 -19.53
C VAL A 119 4.18 4.42 -19.57
N PRO A 120 3.78 3.79 -20.69
CA PRO A 120 2.40 3.32 -20.89
C PRO A 120 1.99 2.23 -19.87
N ASP A 121 2.92 1.46 -19.35
CA ASP A 121 2.68 0.42 -18.32
C ASP A 121 2.44 1.00 -16.91
N GLY A 122 2.50 2.31 -16.75
CA GLY A 122 2.38 2.98 -15.47
C GLY A 122 3.62 2.87 -14.59
N VAL A 123 3.59 3.57 -13.48
CA VAL A 123 4.64 3.53 -12.45
C VAL A 123 4.17 2.62 -11.31
N ARG A 124 4.93 1.57 -11.04
CA ARG A 124 4.64 0.69 -9.92
C ARG A 124 5.01 1.38 -8.61
N ILE A 125 4.08 1.37 -7.68
CA ILE A 125 4.27 1.86 -6.33
C ILE A 125 3.98 0.74 -5.33
N GLU A 126 4.67 0.77 -4.21
CA GLU A 126 4.46 -0.16 -3.11
C GLU A 126 4.28 0.60 -1.81
N ALA A 127 3.42 0.08 -0.94
CA ALA A 127 3.23 0.57 0.40
C ALA A 127 3.20 -0.59 1.38
N ALA A 128 3.98 -0.50 2.43
CA ALA A 128 4.04 -1.49 3.50
C ALA A 128 3.54 -0.88 4.80
N SER A 129 2.75 -1.65 5.54
CA SER A 129 2.32 -1.30 6.88
C SER A 129 2.42 -2.48 7.82
N THR A 130 2.62 -2.19 9.10
CA THR A 130 2.75 -3.20 10.15
C THR A 130 1.81 -2.90 11.30
N ALA A 131 1.11 -3.92 11.77
CA ALA A 131 0.30 -3.84 12.98
C ALA A 131 0.59 -5.01 13.89
N ARG A 132 0.70 -4.75 15.18
CA ARG A 132 0.94 -5.79 16.18
C ARG A 132 -0.37 -6.21 16.83
N SER A 133 -0.59 -7.53 16.92
CA SER A 133 -1.73 -8.06 17.64
C SER A 133 -1.55 -7.78 19.14
N ARG A 134 -2.59 -7.24 19.78
CA ARG A 134 -2.65 -7.00 21.23
C ARG A 134 -3.84 -7.74 21.80
N LEU A 135 -3.60 -8.57 22.77
CA LEU A 135 -4.66 -9.08 23.64
C LEU A 135 -5.00 -7.96 24.63
N THR A 136 -6.13 -7.27 24.42
CA THR A 136 -6.65 -6.34 25.42
C THR A 136 -7.36 -7.16 26.50
N ARG A 137 -6.93 -7.00 27.75
CA ARG A 137 -7.60 -7.57 28.91
C ARG A 137 -8.86 -6.80 29.24
#